data_4d9d3f114a4f2448a18cec01efc5e441
#
_entry.id   4d9d3f114a4f2448a18cec01efc5e441
#
_cell.length_a   1.000
_cell.length_b   1.000
_cell.length_c   1.000
_cell.angle_alpha   90.00
_cell.angle_beta   90.00
_cell.angle_gamma   90.00
#
_symmetry.space_group_name_H-M   'P 1'
#
loop_
_entity.id
_entity.type
_entity.pdbx_description
1 polymer ?
#
loop_
_entity_poly.entity_id
_entity_poly.type
_entity_poly.pdbx_seq_one_letter_code
_entity_poly.pdbx_strand_id
1 'polypeptide(L)'
;GLVGSEMCIRDREYTKFRFGGYGEMVDNFKDYGINRIYGGNDGNPKKNRNTISIPRFVLAFDYKFNSKWILGAEIEFESGGTGTAFELENTENGEYETEVEKGGEVAIEQFHITRLIHRSLNVRAGHIIVPVGLTNAHHEPINFFGTSRPEGETSLLPSTWHENGLEIFGSFGKGYASFDYQAMVVAGLNPNGFDRNTWVGSGKQGIFEEDNFTSPAYVFRLDYKGVPGLRVGASFYYCADAGANSDKEQTYANYGKIPIRIFTADAQYRNKYVTARGN
;
A
#
# COMPACT_ATOMS: atom_id res chain seq x y z
N GLY A 1 4.28 -2.21 15.02
CA GLY A 1 4.73 -1.94 13.69
C GLY A 1 5.64 -0.74 13.63
N LEU A 2 6.69 -0.85 12.91
CA LEU A 2 7.57 0.28 12.58
C LEU A 2 6.83 1.17 11.59
N VAL A 3 5.88 1.93 12.07
CA VAL A 3 5.28 2.96 11.26
C VAL A 3 6.30 4.06 11.10
N GLY A 4 6.79 4.24 9.88
CA GLY A 4 7.77 5.20 9.45
C GLY A 4 7.90 6.49 10.26
N SER A 5 7.67 7.62 9.68
CA SER A 5 7.98 8.96 10.17
C SER A 5 7.58 9.35 11.61
N GLU A 6 6.51 8.79 12.18
CA GLU A 6 6.07 9.19 13.53
C GLU A 6 7.03 8.74 14.64
N MET A 7 7.64 7.57 14.51
CA MET A 7 8.62 7.11 15.51
C MET A 7 9.93 7.90 15.46
N CYS A 8 10.34 8.35 14.26
CA CYS A 8 11.52 9.20 14.10
C CYS A 8 11.35 10.58 14.75
N ILE A 9 10.14 11.10 14.82
CA ILE A 9 9.84 12.42 15.39
C ILE A 9 9.78 12.36 16.92
N ARG A 10 9.41 11.22 17.51
CA ARG A 10 9.24 11.06 18.95
C ARG A 10 10.47 10.59 19.70
N ASP A 11 11.48 10.06 19.00
CA ASP A 11 12.71 9.59 19.64
C ASP A 11 13.50 10.76 20.23
N ARG A 12 13.57 10.83 21.54
CA ARG A 12 14.35 11.84 22.28
C ARG A 12 15.86 11.64 22.10
N GLU A 13 16.30 10.44 21.73
CA GLU A 13 17.68 10.14 21.43
C GLU A 13 17.94 10.24 19.93
N TYR A 14 18.99 10.94 19.54
CA TYR A 14 19.42 11.07 18.16
C TYR A 14 20.04 9.76 17.66
N THR A 15 19.22 8.91 17.07
CA THR A 15 19.68 7.71 16.38
C THR A 15 19.91 8.06 14.91
N LYS A 16 21.16 7.99 14.47
CA LYS A 16 21.54 8.34 13.09
C LYS A 16 21.02 7.36 12.06
N PHE A 17 21.02 6.09 12.41
CA PHE A 17 20.56 5.00 11.55
C PHE A 17 19.60 4.11 12.31
N ARG A 18 18.50 3.77 11.68
CA ARG A 18 17.55 2.77 12.15
C ARG A 18 17.38 1.71 11.08
N PHE A 19 17.41 0.47 11.50
CA PHE A 19 17.09 -0.69 10.69
C PHE A 19 15.99 -1.48 11.38
N GLY A 20 15.05 -1.99 10.61
CA GLY A 20 13.95 -2.81 11.09
C GLY A 20 13.36 -3.62 9.96
N GLY A 21 12.31 -4.32 10.25
CA GLY A 21 11.60 -5.12 9.28
C GLY A 21 10.67 -6.11 9.96
N TYR A 22 9.97 -6.87 9.16
CA TYR A 22 9.11 -7.95 9.62
C TYR A 22 9.03 -9.04 8.56
N GLY A 23 8.53 -10.19 8.96
CA GLY A 23 8.18 -11.29 8.07
C GLY A 23 6.84 -11.87 8.46
N GLU A 24 6.20 -12.52 7.52
CA GLU A 24 4.89 -13.15 7.67
C GLU A 24 4.98 -14.61 7.28
N MET A 25 4.45 -15.48 8.12
CA MET A 25 4.28 -16.89 7.83
C MET A 25 2.81 -17.26 7.99
N VAL A 26 2.24 -17.84 6.97
CA VAL A 26 0.80 -18.16 6.92
C VAL A 26 0.59 -19.65 6.72
N ASP A 27 -0.23 -20.24 7.58
CA ASP A 27 -0.75 -21.59 7.45
C ASP A 27 -2.24 -21.52 7.11
N ASN A 28 -2.64 -22.10 5.98
CA ASN A 28 -4.01 -22.08 5.48
C ASN A 28 -4.57 -23.49 5.37
N PHE A 29 -5.66 -23.74 6.09
CA PHE A 29 -6.51 -24.90 5.92
C PHE A 29 -7.59 -24.61 4.88
N LYS A 30 -7.45 -25.18 3.69
CA LYS A 30 -8.37 -24.94 2.57
C LYS A 30 -9.38 -26.07 2.47
N ASP A 31 -10.65 -25.74 2.74
CA ASP A 31 -11.80 -26.61 2.53
C ASP A 31 -12.65 -26.07 1.37
N TYR A 32 -12.61 -26.79 0.26
CA TYR A 32 -13.37 -26.46 -0.94
C TYR A 32 -14.74 -27.17 -0.89
N GLY A 33 -15.64 -26.60 -0.10
CA GLY A 33 -17.04 -27.04 -0.02
C GLY A 33 -17.83 -26.79 -1.31
N ILE A 34 -19.11 -27.03 -1.25
CA ILE A 34 -20.05 -26.79 -2.37
C ILE A 34 -20.17 -25.29 -2.64
N ASN A 35 -20.09 -24.89 -3.91
CA ASN A 35 -20.38 -23.51 -4.29
C ASN A 35 -21.84 -23.15 -3.98
N ARG A 36 -22.05 -22.27 -3.02
CA ARG A 36 -23.38 -21.91 -2.52
C ARG A 36 -24.13 -20.92 -3.42
N ILE A 37 -23.41 -20.27 -4.35
CA ILE A 37 -24.00 -19.23 -5.21
C ILE A 37 -24.50 -19.84 -6.53
N TYR A 38 -23.69 -20.65 -7.16
CA TYR A 38 -23.97 -21.16 -8.50
C TYR A 38 -24.40 -22.64 -8.52
N GLY A 39 -24.28 -23.33 -7.41
CA GLY A 39 -24.47 -24.79 -7.36
C GLY A 39 -23.47 -25.50 -8.30
N GLY A 40 -22.98 -26.62 -7.96
CA GLY A 40 -22.06 -27.36 -8.81
C GLY A 40 -20.60 -27.37 -8.31
N ASN A 41 -19.68 -27.82 -9.11
CA ASN A 41 -18.42 -28.41 -8.73
C ASN A 41 -17.26 -27.46 -8.45
N ASP A 42 -17.47 -26.16 -8.23
CA ASP A 42 -16.39 -25.25 -7.86
C ASP A 42 -15.87 -25.51 -6.45
N GLY A 43 -16.71 -26.10 -5.61
CA GLY A 43 -16.24 -26.79 -4.41
C GLY A 43 -15.83 -28.22 -4.76
N ASN A 44 -14.56 -28.52 -4.76
CA ASN A 44 -14.07 -29.88 -4.96
C ASN A 44 -13.34 -30.36 -3.69
N PRO A 45 -14.00 -31.16 -2.83
CA PRO A 45 -13.37 -31.69 -1.61
C PRO A 45 -12.06 -32.44 -1.85
N LYS A 46 -11.86 -32.99 -3.07
CA LYS A 46 -10.59 -33.62 -3.44
C LYS A 46 -9.43 -32.63 -3.55
N LYS A 47 -9.70 -31.35 -3.60
CA LYS A 47 -8.72 -30.26 -3.59
C LYS A 47 -8.46 -29.69 -2.19
N ASN A 48 -9.13 -30.20 -1.17
CA ASN A 48 -8.85 -29.80 0.19
C ASN A 48 -7.39 -30.02 0.52
N ARG A 49 -6.75 -28.99 1.06
CA ARG A 49 -5.33 -29.04 1.39
C ARG A 49 -4.95 -28.01 2.43
N ASN A 50 -3.89 -28.30 3.13
CA ASN A 50 -3.20 -27.34 3.96
C ASN A 50 -2.02 -26.76 3.17
N THR A 51 -1.77 -25.48 3.30
CA THR A 51 -0.63 -24.82 2.70
C THR A 51 0.05 -23.93 3.72
N ILE A 52 1.38 -23.99 3.73
CA ILE A 52 2.21 -23.08 4.51
C ILE A 52 2.99 -22.20 3.53
N SER A 53 3.11 -20.92 3.83
CA SER A 53 3.81 -19.98 2.98
C SER A 53 4.46 -18.87 3.80
N ILE A 54 5.49 -18.26 3.23
CA ILE A 54 6.09 -17.02 3.71
C ILE A 54 5.81 -15.97 2.64
N PRO A 55 4.62 -15.31 2.69
CA PRO A 55 4.19 -14.44 1.61
C PRO A 55 5.06 -13.19 1.50
N ARG A 56 5.63 -12.70 2.62
CA ARG A 56 6.46 -11.51 2.59
C ARG A 56 7.55 -11.47 3.64
N PHE A 57 8.62 -10.78 3.28
CA PHE A 57 9.69 -10.34 4.15
C PHE A 57 10.03 -8.89 3.81
N VAL A 58 9.96 -8.00 4.79
CA VAL A 58 10.14 -6.56 4.59
C VAL A 58 11.33 -6.06 5.38
N LEU A 59 12.16 -5.26 4.73
CA LEU A 59 13.27 -4.54 5.33
C LEU A 59 13.01 -3.04 5.25
N ALA A 60 13.05 -2.38 6.39
CA ALA A 60 12.88 -0.94 6.49
C ALA A 60 14.13 -0.30 7.11
N PHE A 61 14.55 0.84 6.59
CA PHE A 61 15.63 1.60 7.17
C PHE A 61 15.42 3.11 7.04
N ASP A 62 15.87 3.82 8.08
CA ASP A 62 15.92 5.27 8.07
C ASP A 62 17.35 5.73 8.33
N TYR A 63 17.78 6.77 7.64
CA TYR A 63 19.03 7.44 7.86
C TYR A 63 18.83 8.93 8.09
N LYS A 64 19.23 9.42 9.27
CA LYS A 64 19.21 10.84 9.61
C LYS A 64 20.52 11.51 9.20
N PHE A 65 20.49 12.31 8.14
CA PHE A 65 21.63 13.15 7.77
C PHE A 65 21.95 14.13 8.89
N ASN A 66 20.90 14.68 9.50
CA ASN A 66 20.93 15.56 10.67
C ASN A 66 19.56 15.55 11.37
N SER A 67 19.36 16.41 12.38
CA SER A 67 18.10 16.49 13.13
C SER A 67 16.87 16.89 12.30
N LYS A 68 17.06 17.31 11.05
CA LYS A 68 15.98 17.84 10.19
C LYS A 68 15.78 17.03 8.91
N TRP A 69 16.76 16.28 8.45
CA TRP A 69 16.70 15.55 7.19
C TRP A 69 16.81 14.05 7.43
N ILE A 70 15.85 13.31 6.92
CA ILE A 70 15.74 11.86 7.06
C ILE A 70 15.51 11.26 5.68
N LEU A 71 16.31 10.25 5.33
CA LEU A 71 16.05 9.31 4.24
C LEU A 71 15.30 8.12 4.84
N GLY A 72 14.20 7.72 4.25
CA GLY A 72 13.47 6.48 4.58
C GLY A 72 13.39 5.59 3.35
N ALA A 73 13.51 4.29 3.56
CA ALA A 73 13.29 3.29 2.52
C ALA A 73 12.72 2.01 3.10
N GLU A 74 11.91 1.33 2.29
CA GLU A 74 11.30 0.05 2.60
C GLU A 74 11.32 -0.85 1.37
N ILE A 75 11.81 -2.07 1.55
CA ILE A 75 11.95 -3.08 0.50
C ILE A 75 11.17 -4.30 0.92
N GLU A 76 10.20 -4.70 0.11
CA GLU A 76 9.42 -5.91 0.29
C GLU A 76 9.93 -7.02 -0.65
N PHE A 77 10.07 -8.21 -0.08
CA PHE A 77 10.31 -9.45 -0.81
C PHE A 77 9.04 -10.29 -0.71
N GLU A 78 8.28 -10.38 -1.77
CA GLU A 78 7.11 -11.25 -1.83
C GLU A 78 7.49 -12.65 -2.28
N SER A 79 7.01 -13.66 -1.55
CA SER A 79 7.24 -15.09 -1.85
C SER A 79 8.72 -15.46 -2.08
N GLY A 80 9.63 -14.74 -1.42
CA GLY A 80 11.08 -14.95 -1.50
C GLY A 80 11.71 -14.62 -2.85
N GLY A 81 10.96 -13.94 -3.73
CA GLY A 81 11.25 -13.93 -5.13
C GLY A 81 12.08 -12.78 -5.66
N THR A 82 12.50 -12.99 -6.88
CA THR A 82 13.22 -12.06 -7.74
C THR A 82 12.41 -11.70 -8.99
N GLY A 83 11.11 -12.03 -9.01
CA GLY A 83 10.24 -11.88 -10.18
C GLY A 83 10.14 -13.14 -11.04
N THR A 84 9.67 -12.98 -12.26
CA THR A 84 9.58 -14.06 -13.23
C THR A 84 10.93 -14.30 -13.88
N ALA A 85 11.45 -15.52 -13.77
CA ALA A 85 12.66 -15.95 -14.46
C ALA A 85 12.30 -16.75 -15.72
N PHE A 86 13.10 -16.56 -16.77
CA PHE A 86 13.07 -17.43 -17.95
C PHE A 86 14.21 -18.42 -17.78
N GLU A 87 13.87 -19.71 -17.73
CA GLU A 87 14.84 -20.79 -17.71
C GLU A 87 14.86 -21.47 -19.09
N LEU A 88 16.05 -21.74 -19.60
CA LEU A 88 16.25 -22.51 -20.83
C LEU A 88 16.51 -23.95 -20.40
N GLU A 89 15.51 -24.81 -20.56
CA GLU A 89 15.68 -26.24 -20.33
C GLU A 89 16.08 -26.97 -21.61
N ASN A 90 16.99 -27.92 -21.47
CA ASN A 90 17.39 -28.80 -22.56
C ASN A 90 16.51 -30.04 -22.51
N THR A 91 15.58 -30.13 -23.45
CA THR A 91 14.68 -31.29 -23.56
C THR A 91 15.44 -32.58 -24.00
N GLU A 92 14.87 -33.75 -23.73
CA GLU A 92 15.45 -35.06 -24.10
C GLU A 92 15.75 -35.17 -25.59
N ASN A 93 15.15 -34.38 -26.43
CA ASN A 93 15.37 -34.34 -27.89
C ASN A 93 16.48 -33.38 -28.32
N GLY A 94 17.12 -32.66 -27.40
CA GLY A 94 18.16 -31.69 -27.71
C GLY A 94 17.64 -30.35 -28.21
N GLU A 95 16.35 -30.10 -28.08
CA GLU A 95 15.73 -28.80 -28.30
C GLU A 95 15.75 -27.99 -27.00
N TYR A 96 15.82 -26.66 -27.12
CA TYR A 96 15.71 -25.79 -25.96
C TYR A 96 14.27 -25.32 -25.83
N GLU A 97 13.66 -25.58 -24.68
CA GLU A 97 12.39 -24.99 -24.30
C GLU A 97 12.62 -23.85 -23.30
N THR A 98 11.86 -22.78 -23.48
CA THR A 98 11.87 -21.67 -22.52
C THR A 98 10.75 -21.90 -21.53
N GLU A 99 11.11 -22.22 -20.30
CA GLU A 99 10.16 -22.29 -19.19
C GLU A 99 10.12 -20.96 -18.45
N VAL A 100 8.92 -20.55 -18.04
CA VAL A 100 8.70 -19.35 -17.25
C VAL A 100 8.51 -19.79 -15.79
N GLU A 101 9.54 -19.69 -15.01
CA GLU A 101 9.41 -19.85 -13.56
C GLU A 101 8.76 -18.58 -12.96
N LYS A 102 7.61 -18.76 -12.33
CA LYS A 102 6.95 -17.73 -11.57
C LYS A 102 7.57 -17.64 -10.19
N GLY A 103 8.55 -16.78 -10.01
CA GLY A 103 9.10 -16.40 -8.73
C GLY A 103 8.18 -15.44 -7.95
N GLY A 104 8.67 -14.94 -6.83
CA GLY A 104 8.05 -13.83 -6.11
C GLY A 104 8.37 -12.48 -6.75
N GLU A 105 8.25 -11.41 -5.96
CA GLU A 105 8.55 -10.04 -6.36
C GLU A 105 9.48 -9.39 -5.35
N VAL A 106 10.36 -8.50 -5.82
CA VAL A 106 11.11 -7.57 -4.97
C VAL A 106 10.66 -6.17 -5.36
N ALA A 107 10.01 -5.50 -4.44
CA ALA A 107 9.49 -4.16 -4.65
C ALA A 107 10.08 -3.17 -3.65
N ILE A 108 10.36 -1.96 -4.11
CA ILE A 108 10.62 -0.84 -3.21
C ILE A 108 9.28 -0.20 -2.90
N GLU A 109 8.76 -0.42 -1.68
CA GLU A 109 7.48 0.13 -1.26
C GLU A 109 7.58 1.61 -0.91
N GLN A 110 8.69 2.02 -0.33
CA GLN A 110 8.94 3.41 0.00
C GLN A 110 10.39 3.79 -0.25
N PHE A 111 10.60 4.96 -0.81
CA PHE A 111 11.91 5.61 -0.90
C PHE A 111 11.72 7.12 -0.92
N HIS A 112 12.05 7.78 0.18
CA HIS A 112 11.73 9.19 0.32
C HIS A 112 12.74 9.96 1.15
N ILE A 113 12.77 11.27 0.95
CA ILE A 113 13.47 12.20 1.82
C ILE A 113 12.45 13.08 2.55
N THR A 114 12.62 13.21 3.86
CA THR A 114 11.76 14.01 4.73
C THR A 114 12.52 15.17 5.33
N ARG A 115 11.95 16.37 5.24
CA ARG A 115 12.40 17.57 5.94
C ARG A 115 11.49 17.85 7.14
N LEU A 116 12.04 17.72 8.33
CA LEU A 116 11.38 18.15 9.58
C LEU A 116 11.55 19.65 9.78
N ILE A 117 10.45 20.38 9.85
CA ILE A 117 10.43 21.83 10.01
C ILE A 117 9.85 22.20 11.38
N HIS A 118 8.63 21.74 11.63
CA HIS A 118 7.88 21.99 12.85
C HIS A 118 6.91 20.83 13.12
N ARG A 119 6.44 20.69 14.36
CA ARG A 119 5.45 19.67 14.72
C ARG A 119 4.23 19.67 13.78
N SER A 120 3.79 20.84 13.37
CA SER A 120 2.62 21.02 12.51
C SER A 120 2.94 21.13 11.02
N LEU A 121 4.21 21.09 10.62
CA LEU A 121 4.60 21.24 9.23
C LEU A 121 5.90 20.48 8.95
N ASN A 122 5.80 19.45 8.16
CA ASN A 122 6.91 18.70 7.62
C ASN A 122 6.66 18.45 6.13
N VAL A 123 7.71 18.19 5.38
CA VAL A 123 7.63 17.93 3.94
C VAL A 123 8.35 16.64 3.63
N ARG A 124 7.76 15.83 2.78
CA ARG A 124 8.35 14.58 2.27
C ARG A 124 8.25 14.55 0.75
N ALA A 125 9.28 14.02 0.10
CA ALA A 125 9.32 13.84 -1.34
C ALA A 125 9.89 12.47 -1.67
N GLY A 126 9.36 11.81 -2.69
CA GLY A 126 9.81 10.51 -3.19
C GLY A 126 8.65 9.56 -3.46
N HIS A 127 8.93 8.27 -3.35
CA HIS A 127 7.95 7.19 -3.45
C HIS A 127 7.33 6.97 -2.07
N ILE A 128 6.05 7.28 -1.92
CA ILE A 128 5.40 7.45 -0.63
C ILE A 128 4.02 6.79 -0.62
N ILE A 129 3.59 6.34 0.55
CA ILE A 129 2.28 5.71 0.75
C ILE A 129 1.17 6.75 0.56
N VAL A 130 0.15 6.37 -0.21
CA VAL A 130 -1.09 7.13 -0.41
C VAL A 130 -2.10 6.72 0.66
N PRO A 131 -2.41 7.57 1.66
CA PRO A 131 -3.16 7.19 2.85
C PRO A 131 -4.69 7.22 2.62
N VAL A 132 -5.16 6.58 1.57
CA VAL A 132 -6.58 6.45 1.23
C VAL A 132 -7.10 5.10 1.74
N GLY A 133 -8.01 5.14 2.70
CA GLY A 133 -8.48 3.97 3.43
C GLY A 133 -7.61 3.60 4.63
N LEU A 134 -8.17 2.81 5.53
CA LEU A 134 -7.51 2.40 6.76
C LEU A 134 -6.34 1.45 6.50
N THR A 135 -6.53 0.51 5.58
CA THR A 135 -5.52 -0.51 5.26
C THR A 135 -4.30 0.10 4.56
N ASN A 136 -4.51 1.06 3.63
CA ASN A 136 -3.37 1.73 3.00
C ASN A 136 -2.63 2.66 3.96
N ALA A 137 -3.35 3.31 4.88
CA ALA A 137 -2.71 4.12 5.92
C ALA A 137 -1.90 3.28 6.93
N HIS A 138 -2.23 1.99 7.07
CA HIS A 138 -1.65 1.05 8.03
C HIS A 138 -1.54 -0.34 7.41
N HIS A 139 -0.71 -0.48 6.38
CA HIS A 139 -0.68 -1.64 5.48
C HIS A 139 0.06 -2.88 6.02
N GLU A 140 0.71 -2.78 7.16
CA GLU A 140 1.44 -3.91 7.73
C GLU A 140 0.48 -4.98 8.32
N PRO A 141 0.82 -6.29 8.21
CA PRO A 141 -0.04 -7.39 8.66
C PRO A 141 -0.45 -7.31 10.15
N ILE A 142 0.38 -6.74 10.99
CA ILE A 142 0.07 -6.52 12.42
C ILE A 142 -1.17 -5.62 12.63
N ASN A 143 -1.52 -4.84 11.63
CA ASN A 143 -2.67 -3.95 11.64
C ASN A 143 -3.93 -4.59 11.06
N PHE A 144 -3.85 -5.79 10.49
CA PHE A 144 -5.03 -6.47 9.96
C PHE A 144 -5.93 -6.97 11.10
N PHE A 145 -7.22 -7.05 10.84
CA PHE A 145 -8.17 -7.62 11.78
C PHE A 145 -8.10 -9.15 11.80
N GLY A 146 -7.86 -9.75 10.64
CA GLY A 146 -7.69 -11.19 10.45
C GLY A 146 -6.28 -11.54 10.00
N THR A 147 -6.13 -12.71 9.43
CA THR A 147 -4.87 -13.22 8.86
C THR A 147 -4.54 -12.64 7.49
N SER A 148 -5.47 -11.92 6.88
CA SER A 148 -5.32 -11.30 5.57
C SER A 148 -5.87 -9.88 5.55
N ARG A 149 -5.51 -9.12 4.52
CA ARG A 149 -6.04 -7.77 4.28
C ARG A 149 -7.57 -7.81 4.14
N PRO A 150 -8.30 -6.78 4.60
CA PRO A 150 -9.74 -6.67 4.39
C PRO A 150 -10.09 -6.66 2.91
N GLU A 151 -10.88 -7.64 2.47
CA GLU A 151 -11.20 -7.85 1.06
C GLU A 151 -11.89 -6.64 0.40
N GLY A 152 -12.81 -5.99 1.11
CA GLY A 152 -13.55 -4.86 0.56
C GLY A 152 -12.65 -3.69 0.15
N GLU A 153 -11.66 -3.33 0.96
CA GLU A 153 -10.73 -2.25 0.65
C GLU A 153 -9.75 -2.67 -0.46
N THR A 154 -9.20 -3.87 -0.39
CA THR A 154 -8.22 -4.37 -1.37
C THR A 154 -8.83 -4.72 -2.73
N SER A 155 -10.15 -4.93 -2.79
CA SER A 155 -10.83 -5.17 -4.07
C SER A 155 -11.18 -3.89 -4.81
N LEU A 156 -11.44 -2.79 -4.09
CA LEU A 156 -11.92 -1.53 -4.69
C LEU A 156 -10.80 -0.51 -4.88
N LEU A 157 -9.80 -0.53 -4.01
CA LEU A 157 -8.68 0.42 -3.99
C LEU A 157 -7.36 -0.31 -4.25
N PRO A 158 -6.35 0.39 -4.75
CA PRO A 158 -5.00 -0.17 -4.82
C PRO A 158 -4.55 -0.65 -3.43
N SER A 159 -4.03 -1.86 -3.37
CA SER A 159 -3.45 -2.43 -2.16
C SER A 159 -1.99 -2.03 -2.04
N THR A 160 -1.53 -1.74 -0.82
CA THR A 160 -0.20 -1.13 -0.58
C THR A 160 0.01 0.00 -1.58
N TRP A 161 -0.87 1.00 -1.49
CA TRP A 161 -0.90 2.08 -2.46
C TRP A 161 0.20 3.07 -2.19
N HIS A 162 1.15 3.15 -3.07
CA HIS A 162 2.26 4.10 -3.03
C HIS A 162 2.48 4.70 -4.42
N GLU A 163 2.90 5.95 -4.47
CA GLU A 163 3.11 6.72 -5.69
C GLU A 163 4.28 7.71 -5.51
N ASN A 164 4.86 8.13 -6.62
CA ASN A 164 5.84 9.20 -6.61
C ASN A 164 5.17 10.56 -6.39
N GLY A 165 5.70 11.38 -5.47
CA GLY A 165 5.13 12.69 -5.22
C GLY A 165 5.72 13.47 -4.06
N LEU A 166 4.94 14.45 -3.63
CA LEU A 166 5.24 15.35 -2.52
C LEU A 166 4.14 15.30 -1.47
N GLU A 167 4.54 15.32 -0.22
CA GLU A 167 3.64 15.33 0.93
C GLU A 167 3.99 16.48 1.89
N ILE A 168 2.95 17.11 2.41
CA ILE A 168 3.01 17.99 3.57
C ILE A 168 2.22 17.31 4.68
N PHE A 169 2.80 17.18 5.86
CA PHE A 169 2.16 16.51 6.97
C PHE A 169 2.53 17.12 8.32
N GLY A 170 1.71 16.83 9.32
CA GLY A 170 1.97 17.32 10.67
C GLY A 170 0.86 17.03 11.65
N SER A 171 1.06 17.49 12.87
CA SER A 171 0.10 17.38 13.97
C SER A 171 -0.23 18.74 14.54
N PHE A 172 -1.49 18.99 14.83
CA PHE A 172 -1.95 20.23 15.45
C PHE A 172 -2.97 19.97 16.58
N GLY A 173 -3.22 20.99 17.36
CA GLY A 173 -4.11 20.90 18.51
C GLY A 173 -3.44 20.32 19.77
N LYS A 174 -4.22 20.17 20.83
CA LYS A 174 -3.80 19.63 22.14
C LYS A 174 -4.97 18.94 22.85
N GLY A 175 -4.68 17.95 23.70
CA GLY A 175 -5.67 17.22 24.48
C GLY A 175 -6.73 16.58 23.60
N TYR A 176 -8.00 16.84 23.92
CA TYR A 176 -9.13 16.30 23.16
C TYR A 176 -9.27 16.86 21.74
N ALA A 177 -8.65 17.99 21.42
CA ALA A 177 -8.64 18.57 20.07
C ALA A 177 -7.29 18.31 19.37
N SER A 178 -6.87 17.07 19.30
CA SER A 178 -5.59 16.62 18.70
C SER A 178 -5.84 15.95 17.35
N PHE A 179 -5.11 16.43 16.33
CA PHE A 179 -5.26 15.99 14.94
C PHE A 179 -3.91 15.75 14.28
N ASP A 180 -3.86 14.77 13.37
CA ASP A 180 -2.81 14.62 12.37
C ASP A 180 -3.39 14.88 10.98
N TYR A 181 -2.59 15.43 10.08
CA TYR A 181 -2.99 15.64 8.70
C TYR A 181 -1.89 15.26 7.73
N GLN A 182 -2.30 14.87 6.54
CA GLN A 182 -1.46 14.62 5.37
C GLN A 182 -2.11 15.27 4.15
N ALA A 183 -1.34 15.97 3.36
CA ALA A 183 -1.78 16.55 2.08
C ALA A 183 -0.71 16.26 1.03
N MET A 184 -1.10 15.68 -0.09
CA MET A 184 -0.17 15.14 -1.08
C MET A 184 -0.53 15.57 -2.48
N VAL A 185 0.51 15.67 -3.33
CA VAL A 185 0.40 15.69 -4.78
C VAL A 185 1.23 14.51 -5.28
N VAL A 186 0.60 13.55 -5.91
CA VAL A 186 1.22 12.29 -6.34
C VAL A 186 0.88 11.98 -7.79
N ALA A 187 1.55 11.01 -8.39
CA ALA A 187 1.15 10.45 -9.67
C ALA A 187 -0.31 9.99 -9.60
N GLY A 188 -1.09 10.33 -10.61
CA GLY A 188 -2.51 9.98 -10.67
C GLY A 188 -2.70 8.54 -11.13
N LEU A 189 -3.83 7.92 -10.77
CA LEU A 189 -4.17 6.59 -11.24
C LEU A 189 -4.16 6.49 -12.77
N ASN A 190 -3.76 5.32 -13.26
CA ASN A 190 -3.75 4.96 -14.67
C ASN A 190 -4.94 4.02 -14.98
N PRO A 191 -5.83 4.38 -15.91
CA PRO A 191 -7.04 3.61 -16.17
C PRO A 191 -6.78 2.29 -16.92
N ASN A 192 -5.57 2.02 -17.38
CA ASN A 192 -5.20 0.74 -18.00
C ASN A 192 -5.43 -0.45 -17.04
N GLY A 193 -5.34 -0.20 -15.73
CA GLY A 193 -5.62 -1.18 -14.68
C GLY A 193 -7.06 -1.18 -14.16
N PHE A 194 -7.96 -0.36 -14.70
CA PHE A 194 -9.35 -0.32 -14.22
C PHE A 194 -10.14 -1.51 -14.77
N ASP A 195 -10.91 -2.13 -13.90
CA ASP A 195 -11.71 -3.31 -14.22
C ASP A 195 -13.11 -3.22 -13.58
N ARG A 196 -14.09 -3.90 -14.20
CA ARG A 196 -15.47 -3.92 -13.69
C ARG A 196 -15.59 -4.54 -12.30
N ASN A 197 -14.73 -5.51 -11.98
CA ASN A 197 -14.80 -6.26 -10.73
C ASN A 197 -13.94 -5.62 -9.64
N THR A 198 -12.83 -4.98 -10.01
CA THR A 198 -11.83 -4.41 -9.10
C THR A 198 -11.78 -2.89 -9.12
N TRP A 199 -12.68 -2.26 -9.88
CA TRP A 199 -12.80 -0.80 -10.02
C TRP A 199 -11.45 -0.16 -10.34
N VAL A 200 -10.85 0.58 -9.39
CA VAL A 200 -9.55 1.24 -9.55
C VAL A 200 -8.40 0.48 -8.88
N GLY A 201 -8.68 -0.72 -8.36
CA GLY A 201 -7.73 -1.50 -7.54
C GLY A 201 -6.38 -1.78 -8.19
N SER A 202 -6.35 -1.96 -9.51
CA SER A 202 -5.10 -2.17 -10.27
C SER A 202 -4.63 -0.91 -11.02
N GLY A 203 -5.13 0.26 -10.63
CA GLY A 203 -4.81 1.52 -11.32
C GLY A 203 -3.61 2.28 -10.77
N LYS A 204 -2.98 1.82 -9.68
CA LYS A 204 -1.76 2.44 -9.17
C LYS A 204 -0.67 2.36 -10.23
N GLN A 205 0.10 3.44 -10.38
CA GLN A 205 1.29 3.39 -11.21
C GLN A 205 2.42 2.74 -10.43
N GLY A 206 2.82 3.25 -9.29
CA GLY A 206 3.64 2.62 -8.26
C GLY A 206 4.85 1.81 -8.73
N ILE A 207 5.23 1.96 -9.99
CA ILE A 207 6.37 1.33 -10.61
C ILE A 207 7.54 2.31 -10.41
N PHE A 208 8.65 1.81 -9.93
CA PHE A 208 9.79 2.65 -9.60
C PHE A 208 10.53 3.19 -10.83
N GLU A 209 10.14 2.76 -12.03
CA GLU A 209 10.78 3.17 -13.27
C GLU A 209 10.30 4.55 -13.72
N GLU A 210 9.04 4.70 -14.08
CA GLU A 210 8.48 5.94 -14.61
C GLU A 210 6.98 6.01 -14.34
N ASP A 211 6.57 7.01 -13.56
CA ASP A 211 5.16 7.32 -13.37
C ASP A 211 4.73 8.48 -14.28
N ASN A 212 3.61 8.32 -14.95
CA ASN A 212 3.02 9.40 -15.74
C ASN A 212 2.37 10.43 -14.81
N PHE A 213 2.89 11.65 -14.82
CA PHE A 213 2.45 12.77 -13.98
C PHE A 213 1.65 13.83 -14.75
N THR A 214 1.09 13.47 -15.92
CA THR A 214 0.34 14.39 -16.77
C THR A 214 -0.92 14.91 -16.08
N SER A 215 -1.62 14.04 -15.35
CA SER A 215 -2.75 14.40 -14.50
C SER A 215 -2.48 13.95 -13.06
N PRO A 216 -1.81 14.78 -12.27
CA PRO A 216 -1.51 14.43 -10.87
C PRO A 216 -2.77 14.27 -10.04
N ALA A 217 -2.64 13.50 -8.97
CA ALA A 217 -3.67 13.38 -7.97
C ALA A 217 -3.36 14.21 -6.73
N TYR A 218 -4.42 14.73 -6.14
CA TYR A 218 -4.41 15.46 -4.87
C TYR A 218 -5.04 14.59 -3.80
N VAL A 219 -4.30 14.36 -2.73
CA VAL A 219 -4.75 13.51 -1.62
C VAL A 219 -4.75 14.31 -0.34
N PHE A 220 -5.78 14.13 0.45
CA PHE A 220 -5.87 14.71 1.79
C PHE A 220 -6.37 13.67 2.78
N ARG A 221 -5.73 13.59 3.95
CA ARG A 221 -6.16 12.79 5.09
C ARG A 221 -6.13 13.61 6.36
N LEU A 222 -7.15 13.42 7.20
CA LEU A 222 -7.25 14.01 8.54
C LEU A 222 -7.59 12.91 9.53
N ASP A 223 -6.81 12.79 10.59
CA ASP A 223 -7.02 11.85 11.69
C ASP A 223 -7.25 12.60 13.01
N TYR A 224 -8.38 12.38 13.63
CA TYR A 224 -8.65 12.77 15.01
C TYR A 224 -8.04 11.74 15.97
N LYS A 225 -7.31 12.22 16.98
CA LYS A 225 -6.67 11.37 18.00
C LYS A 225 -6.75 11.93 19.42
N GLY A 226 -7.74 12.75 19.69
CA GLY A 226 -7.90 13.45 20.97
C GLY A 226 -8.29 12.54 22.14
N VAL A 227 -8.88 11.38 21.88
CA VAL A 227 -9.26 10.39 22.91
C VAL A 227 -8.25 9.26 22.90
N PRO A 228 -7.65 8.91 24.08
CA PRO A 228 -6.72 7.79 24.16
C PRO A 228 -7.33 6.48 23.61
N GLY A 229 -6.60 5.84 22.69
CA GLY A 229 -7.02 4.62 22.03
C GLY A 229 -7.98 4.81 20.85
N LEU A 230 -8.56 5.98 20.66
CA LEU A 230 -9.45 6.28 19.53
C LEU A 230 -8.70 7.05 18.43
N ARG A 231 -8.82 6.59 17.20
CA ARG A 231 -8.47 7.32 15.98
C ARG A 231 -9.68 7.30 15.05
N VAL A 232 -10.05 8.45 14.52
CA VAL A 232 -11.09 8.57 13.49
C VAL A 232 -10.46 9.31 12.34
N GLY A 233 -10.43 8.67 11.17
CA GLY A 233 -9.80 9.18 9.96
C GLY A 233 -10.81 9.43 8.85
N ALA A 234 -10.49 10.39 8.01
CA ALA A 234 -11.15 10.61 6.73
C ALA A 234 -10.11 10.95 5.69
N SER A 235 -10.26 10.41 4.48
CA SER A 235 -9.39 10.75 3.36
C SER A 235 -10.17 11.05 2.10
N PHE A 236 -9.55 11.86 1.25
CA PHE A 236 -10.07 12.27 -0.04
C PHE A 236 -8.96 12.18 -1.08
N TYR A 237 -9.27 11.59 -2.23
CA TYR A 237 -8.41 11.51 -3.40
C TYR A 237 -9.11 12.12 -4.60
N TYR A 238 -8.38 12.91 -5.37
CA TYR A 238 -8.89 13.54 -6.59
C TYR A 238 -7.83 13.52 -7.69
N CYS A 239 -8.15 12.88 -8.82
CA CYS A 239 -7.42 12.97 -10.07
C CYS A 239 -8.37 13.55 -11.12
N ALA A 240 -7.95 14.62 -11.81
CA ALA A 240 -8.82 15.33 -12.74
C ALA A 240 -9.09 14.53 -14.03
N ASP A 241 -8.12 13.76 -14.47
CA ASP A 241 -8.21 12.98 -15.70
C ASP A 241 -7.23 11.81 -15.67
N ALA A 242 -7.68 10.66 -15.18
CA ALA A 242 -6.86 9.46 -15.19
C ALA A 242 -6.49 9.01 -16.62
N GLY A 243 -7.35 9.32 -17.62
CA GLY A 243 -7.08 9.01 -19.03
C GLY A 243 -5.80 9.63 -19.55
N ALA A 244 -5.44 10.82 -19.06
CA ALA A 244 -4.20 11.51 -19.42
C ALA A 244 -2.93 10.83 -18.88
N ASN A 245 -3.06 9.92 -17.93
CA ASN A 245 -1.94 9.14 -17.36
C ASN A 245 -1.73 7.80 -18.09
N SER A 246 -2.55 7.49 -19.11
CA SER A 246 -2.38 6.28 -19.90
C SER A 246 -1.37 6.51 -21.04
N ASP A 247 -0.56 5.51 -21.29
CA ASP A 247 0.27 5.41 -22.50
C ASP A 247 -0.52 4.99 -23.75
N LYS A 248 -1.77 4.53 -23.52
CA LYS A 248 -2.70 4.11 -24.59
C LYS A 248 -3.62 5.26 -25.01
N GLU A 249 -3.04 6.37 -25.45
CA GLU A 249 -3.78 7.59 -25.82
C GLU A 249 -5.01 7.34 -26.72
N GLN A 250 -4.89 6.45 -27.69
CA GLN A 250 -5.99 6.15 -28.62
C GLN A 250 -7.16 5.43 -27.96
N THR A 251 -6.94 4.71 -26.87
CA THR A 251 -8.00 3.96 -26.18
C THR A 251 -8.93 4.87 -25.40
N TYR A 252 -8.40 5.94 -24.80
CA TYR A 252 -9.17 6.83 -23.92
C TYR A 252 -9.54 8.17 -24.53
N ALA A 253 -8.90 8.58 -25.64
CA ALA A 253 -9.18 9.84 -26.33
C ALA A 253 -10.67 10.02 -26.68
N ASN A 254 -11.38 8.93 -26.97
CA ASN A 254 -12.80 8.96 -27.33
C ASN A 254 -13.75 9.02 -26.12
N TYR A 255 -13.26 8.80 -24.90
CA TYR A 255 -14.09 8.77 -23.69
C TYR A 255 -14.15 10.14 -22.96
N GLY A 256 -13.39 11.13 -23.45
CA GLY A 256 -13.22 12.40 -22.74
C GLY A 256 -12.42 12.23 -21.46
N LYS A 257 -12.60 13.15 -20.52
CA LYS A 257 -11.90 13.10 -19.24
C LYS A 257 -12.45 11.98 -18.35
N ILE A 258 -11.55 11.30 -17.63
CA ILE A 258 -11.85 10.26 -16.64
C ILE A 258 -11.51 10.78 -15.23
N PRO A 259 -12.39 11.58 -14.62
CA PRO A 259 -12.13 12.11 -13.29
C PRO A 259 -12.35 11.04 -12.22
N ILE A 260 -11.39 10.89 -11.31
CA ILE A 260 -11.49 9.98 -10.17
C ILE A 260 -11.65 10.78 -8.90
N ARG A 261 -12.64 10.37 -8.09
CA ARG A 261 -12.89 10.91 -6.75
C ARG A 261 -13.13 9.76 -5.80
N ILE A 262 -12.30 9.67 -4.77
CA ILE A 262 -12.44 8.64 -3.74
C ILE A 262 -12.56 9.36 -2.40
N PHE A 263 -13.55 8.96 -1.63
CA PHE A 263 -13.74 9.42 -0.26
C PHE A 263 -13.82 8.20 0.66
N THR A 264 -13.04 8.22 1.74
CA THR A 264 -13.07 7.17 2.76
C THR A 264 -13.20 7.78 4.14
N ALA A 265 -13.84 7.03 5.03
CA ALA A 265 -13.91 7.35 6.45
C ALA A 265 -13.64 6.08 7.23
N ASP A 266 -12.81 6.17 8.26
CA ASP A 266 -12.42 5.03 9.06
C ASP A 266 -12.37 5.37 10.55
N ALA A 267 -12.47 4.36 11.39
CA ALA A 267 -12.33 4.49 12.82
C ALA A 267 -11.60 3.29 13.41
N GLN A 268 -10.72 3.55 14.36
CA GLN A 268 -10.05 2.52 15.13
C GLN A 268 -10.12 2.86 16.62
N TYR A 269 -10.51 1.88 17.43
CA TYR A 269 -10.44 1.97 18.87
C TYR A 269 -9.65 0.81 19.43
N ARG A 270 -8.70 1.10 20.31
CA ARG A 270 -7.87 0.09 20.97
C ARG A 270 -7.69 0.43 22.45
N ASN A 271 -8.02 -0.51 23.28
CA ASN A 271 -7.69 -0.47 24.71
C ASN A 271 -7.08 -1.81 25.16
N LYS A 272 -6.92 -2.01 26.48
CA LYS A 272 -6.35 -3.23 27.05
C LYS A 272 -7.16 -4.50 26.70
N TYR A 273 -8.45 -4.39 26.45
CA TYR A 273 -9.39 -5.50 26.33
C TYR A 273 -9.98 -5.66 24.95
N VAL A 274 -10.11 -4.57 24.20
CA VAL A 274 -10.84 -4.54 22.91
C VAL A 274 -10.03 -3.79 21.86
N THR A 275 -10.00 -4.35 20.66
CA THR A 275 -9.61 -3.65 19.44
C THR A 275 -10.78 -3.72 18.49
N ALA A 276 -11.29 -2.56 18.04
CA ALA A 276 -12.34 -2.43 17.06
C ALA A 276 -11.86 -1.55 15.90
N ARG A 277 -12.20 -1.90 14.68
CA ARG A 277 -11.86 -1.16 13.47
C ARG A 277 -13.06 -1.19 12.52
N GLY A 278 -13.23 -0.11 11.74
CA GLY A 278 -14.23 -0.02 10.68
C GLY A 278 -13.83 1.04 9.66
N ASN A 279 -14.19 0.81 8.42
CA ASN A 279 -14.04 1.71 7.27
C ASN A 279 -15.19 1.51 6.29
#